data_17493c8249c01afab4e9e9ceb1094456
#
_entry.id   17493c8249c01afab4e9e9ceb1094456
#
_cell.length_a   1.000
_cell.length_b   1.000
_cell.length_c   1.000
_cell.angle_alpha   90.00
_cell.angle_beta   90.00
_cell.angle_gamma   90.00
#
_symmetry.space_group_name_H-M   'P 1'
#
loop_
_entity.id
_entity.type
_entity.pdbx_description
1 polymer ?
#
loop_
_entity_poly.entity_id
_entity_poly.type
_entity_poly.pdbx_seq_one_letter_code
_entity_poly.pdbx_strand_id
1 'polypeptide(L)'
;MATIKPANSAVAPFAITNSLQLDVADSAHLTFTPDDAGNQRVWTFSGWVKVFNTSSNKTIFMGGTHPTAPYGKVGSEGTFTIRVNYIIGSTGYFYVDGDLAHSEWHHIVWAVDTTDSTQNNRSRLYVNGSEITTWAADNKLAINLDTGVNAAHEHQIGEMAGVGNYWNGLMAEMHLVDGTQLTPAAFAEDEDGTWTAIEYEGSYGTNGWHLDFKDNSDIGADVSGNGNDWAPQNLASGDVKTDVPPFVGD
;
A
#
# COMPACT_ATOMS: atom_id res chain seq x y z
N MET A 1 -41.41 -26.61 -1.19
CA MET A 1 -40.29 -27.12 -2.02
C MET A 1 -39.07 -26.27 -1.71
N ALA A 2 -38.09 -26.84 -1.05
CA ALA A 2 -36.83 -26.14 -0.79
C ALA A 2 -36.01 -26.13 -2.10
N THR A 3 -35.70 -24.96 -2.60
CA THR A 3 -34.82 -24.79 -3.76
C THR A 3 -33.38 -25.11 -3.31
N ILE A 4 -32.87 -26.25 -3.74
CA ILE A 4 -31.47 -26.61 -3.55
C ILE A 4 -30.66 -25.66 -4.46
N LYS A 5 -29.90 -24.75 -3.87
CA LYS A 5 -28.87 -23.95 -4.57
C LYS A 5 -27.86 -24.97 -5.15
N PRO A 6 -27.51 -24.96 -6.45
CA PRO A 6 -26.49 -25.86 -6.94
C PRO A 6 -25.21 -25.56 -6.21
N ALA A 7 -24.50 -26.59 -5.73
CA ALA A 7 -23.16 -26.46 -5.22
C ALA A 7 -22.31 -25.95 -6.39
N ASN A 8 -21.92 -24.69 -6.32
CA ASN A 8 -20.93 -24.11 -7.21
C ASN A 8 -19.61 -24.85 -6.92
N SER A 9 -18.92 -25.27 -7.96
CA SER A 9 -17.53 -25.76 -7.85
C SER A 9 -16.76 -24.68 -7.12
N ALA A 10 -16.47 -24.89 -5.84
CA ALA A 10 -15.77 -23.90 -5.02
C ALA A 10 -14.37 -23.76 -5.60
N VAL A 11 -14.11 -22.65 -6.29
CA VAL A 11 -12.76 -22.13 -6.41
C VAL A 11 -12.33 -21.89 -4.96
N ALA A 12 -11.18 -22.44 -4.56
CA ALA A 12 -10.67 -22.20 -3.22
C ALA A 12 -10.61 -20.69 -2.99
N PRO A 13 -11.12 -20.18 -1.86
CA PRO A 13 -11.10 -18.76 -1.59
C PRO A 13 -9.65 -18.25 -1.61
N PHE A 14 -9.47 -17.00 -2.03
CA PHE A 14 -8.15 -16.35 -2.04
C PHE A 14 -7.62 -16.29 -0.62
N ALA A 15 -6.40 -16.79 -0.40
CA ALA A 15 -5.76 -16.76 0.91
C ALA A 15 -4.34 -16.22 0.79
N ILE A 16 -4.03 -15.24 1.61
CA ILE A 16 -2.65 -14.78 1.81
C ILE A 16 -1.89 -15.86 2.56
N THR A 17 -0.75 -16.30 2.04
CA THR A 17 0.05 -17.34 2.66
C THR A 17 1.36 -16.84 3.24
N ASN A 18 1.82 -15.69 2.80
CA ASN A 18 3.11 -15.14 3.13
C ASN A 18 3.02 -13.64 3.43
N SER A 19 3.91 -13.19 4.27
CA SER A 19 4.19 -11.78 4.54
C SER A 19 5.69 -11.53 4.58
N LEU A 20 6.10 -10.29 4.41
CA LEU A 20 7.47 -9.84 4.53
C LEU A 20 7.67 -9.10 5.85
N GLN A 21 8.64 -9.54 6.65
CA GLN A 21 9.08 -8.80 7.83
C GLN A 21 10.13 -7.77 7.45
N LEU A 22 9.89 -6.52 7.78
CA LEU A 22 10.88 -5.46 7.74
C LEU A 22 11.32 -5.13 9.17
N ASP A 23 12.62 -5.18 9.43
CA ASP A 23 13.21 -4.83 10.74
C ASP A 23 13.95 -3.50 10.63
N VAL A 24 13.59 -2.58 11.51
CA VAL A 24 14.23 -1.27 11.61
C VAL A 24 15.72 -1.37 12.00
N ALA A 25 16.10 -2.40 12.77
CA ALA A 25 17.49 -2.60 13.19
C ALA A 25 18.40 -2.93 12.00
N ASP A 26 17.86 -3.61 10.99
CA ASP A 26 18.59 -4.00 9.78
C ASP A 26 18.46 -2.94 8.67
N SER A 27 17.63 -1.91 8.87
CA SER A 27 17.28 -0.96 7.80
C SER A 27 16.69 -1.67 6.58
N ALA A 28 15.86 -2.70 6.80
CA ALA A 28 15.28 -3.54 5.77
C ALA A 28 14.21 -2.77 4.98
N HIS A 29 14.28 -2.83 3.64
CA HIS A 29 13.34 -2.16 2.74
C HIS A 29 13.42 -2.72 1.31
N LEU A 30 12.51 -2.26 0.44
CA LEU A 30 12.52 -2.57 -0.99
C LEU A 30 12.59 -1.28 -1.79
N THR A 31 13.29 -1.31 -2.93
CA THR A 31 13.43 -0.18 -3.86
C THR A 31 13.03 -0.56 -5.28
N PHE A 32 12.40 0.37 -6.01
CA PHE A 32 12.04 0.21 -7.42
C PHE A 32 12.11 1.56 -8.14
N THR A 33 12.63 1.58 -9.36
CA THR A 33 12.63 2.77 -10.20
C THR A 33 11.98 2.41 -11.54
N PRO A 34 10.81 2.97 -11.88
CA PRO A 34 10.22 2.78 -13.20
C PRO A 34 11.15 3.31 -14.29
N ASP A 35 11.22 2.61 -15.42
CA ASP A 35 12.02 3.04 -16.59
C ASP A 35 11.49 4.37 -17.16
N ASP A 36 10.17 4.51 -17.24
CA ASP A 36 9.47 5.70 -17.69
C ASP A 36 8.38 6.10 -16.68
N ALA A 37 7.96 7.37 -16.70
CA ALA A 37 6.86 7.82 -15.87
C ALA A 37 5.53 7.20 -16.34
N GLY A 38 4.77 6.62 -15.41
CA GLY A 38 3.39 6.19 -15.59
C GLY A 38 2.40 7.32 -15.34
N ASN A 39 1.18 6.97 -14.96
CA ASN A 39 0.15 7.95 -14.65
C ASN A 39 0.36 8.52 -13.24
N GLN A 40 1.04 9.67 -13.16
CA GLN A 40 1.31 10.37 -11.89
C GLN A 40 0.07 11.00 -11.27
N ARG A 41 -1.05 11.08 -12.00
CA ARG A 41 -2.29 11.76 -11.58
C ARG A 41 -3.36 10.81 -11.09
N VAL A 42 -3.37 9.58 -11.60
CA VAL A 42 -4.39 8.58 -11.28
C VAL A 42 -3.70 7.26 -10.96
N TRP A 43 -3.85 6.78 -9.72
CA TRP A 43 -3.26 5.51 -9.28
C TRP A 43 -3.85 5.07 -7.93
N THR A 44 -3.64 3.82 -7.58
CA THR A 44 -4.04 3.26 -6.28
C THR A 44 -2.92 2.41 -5.70
N PHE A 45 -2.54 2.69 -4.47
CA PHE A 45 -1.73 1.82 -3.63
C PHE A 45 -2.64 1.04 -2.68
N SER A 46 -2.39 -0.26 -2.52
CA SER A 46 -3.07 -1.13 -1.55
C SER A 46 -2.04 -2.03 -0.88
N GLY A 47 -2.24 -2.34 0.40
CA GLY A 47 -1.39 -3.29 1.10
C GLY A 47 -1.89 -3.59 2.50
N TRP A 48 -1.55 -4.78 2.99
CA TRP A 48 -1.78 -5.20 4.37
C TRP A 48 -0.54 -4.96 5.20
N VAL A 49 -0.70 -4.38 6.38
CA VAL A 49 0.41 -4.04 7.27
C VAL A 49 0.10 -4.41 8.72
N LYS A 50 1.14 -4.85 9.42
CA LYS A 50 1.09 -5.14 10.86
C LYS A 50 2.32 -4.50 11.50
N VAL A 51 2.12 -3.50 12.36
CA VAL A 51 3.21 -2.76 12.99
C VAL A 51 3.56 -3.35 14.36
N PHE A 52 4.85 -3.51 14.65
CA PHE A 52 5.31 -4.06 15.94
C PHE A 52 5.63 -2.99 16.97
N ASN A 53 6.14 -1.83 16.54
CA ASN A 53 6.51 -0.73 17.41
C ASN A 53 6.42 0.60 16.66
N THR A 54 5.89 1.62 17.29
CA THR A 54 5.62 2.93 16.70
C THR A 54 6.23 4.09 17.46
N SER A 55 7.35 3.90 18.11
CA SER A 55 8.03 4.99 18.83
C SER A 55 8.56 6.12 17.93
N SER A 56 8.46 5.99 16.59
CA SER A 56 8.93 6.96 15.61
C SER A 56 8.14 6.87 14.30
N ASN A 57 8.31 7.86 13.42
CA ASN A 57 7.73 7.85 12.09
C ASN A 57 8.17 6.62 11.30
N LYS A 58 7.23 5.98 10.62
CA LYS A 58 7.44 4.79 9.78
C LYS A 58 6.90 5.02 8.38
N THR A 59 7.53 4.44 7.39
CA THR A 59 7.08 4.51 6.00
C THR A 59 6.56 3.16 5.57
N ILE A 60 5.34 3.12 5.02
CA ILE A 60 4.79 1.94 4.35
C ILE A 60 5.26 1.96 2.90
N PHE A 61 4.89 3.01 2.16
CA PHE A 61 5.21 3.19 0.75
C PHE A 61 5.54 4.66 0.47
N MET A 62 6.49 4.89 -0.42
CA MET A 62 6.88 6.22 -0.90
C MET A 62 7.19 6.15 -2.40
N GLY A 63 6.70 7.14 -3.16
CA GLY A 63 7.12 7.41 -4.54
C GLY A 63 7.65 8.81 -4.70
N GLY A 64 8.74 8.97 -5.45
CA GLY A 64 9.43 10.24 -5.67
C GLY A 64 10.65 10.47 -4.78
N THR A 65 11.34 11.57 -4.95
CA THR A 65 12.65 11.84 -4.33
C THR A 65 12.57 12.93 -3.25
N HIS A 66 12.73 12.54 -1.99
CA HIS A 66 12.86 13.49 -0.87
C HIS A 66 14.30 14.06 -0.81
N PRO A 67 14.49 15.38 -0.50
CA PRO A 67 13.48 16.44 -0.38
C PRO A 67 13.31 17.27 -1.67
N THR A 68 13.91 16.86 -2.78
CA THR A 68 14.16 17.73 -3.95
C THR A 68 13.14 17.62 -5.08
N ALA A 69 12.30 16.59 -5.08
CA ALA A 69 11.25 16.39 -6.09
C ALA A 69 9.89 16.17 -5.43
N PRO A 70 8.80 16.26 -6.19
CA PRO A 70 7.49 15.85 -5.67
C PRO A 70 7.60 14.41 -5.13
N TYR A 71 7.10 14.18 -3.92
CA TYR A 71 6.96 12.82 -3.41
C TYR A 71 5.62 12.61 -2.71
N GLY A 72 5.11 11.39 -2.77
CA GLY A 72 3.96 10.92 -2.02
C GLY A 72 4.38 9.79 -1.09
N LYS A 73 3.89 9.81 0.14
CA LYS A 73 4.21 8.82 1.16
C LYS A 73 2.97 8.46 1.97
N VAL A 74 2.77 7.17 2.23
CA VAL A 74 1.86 6.67 3.26
C VAL A 74 2.67 5.95 4.35
N GLY A 75 2.29 6.14 5.61
CA GLY A 75 3.00 5.55 6.74
C GLY A 75 2.38 5.95 8.07
N SER A 76 3.03 5.61 9.17
CA SER A 76 2.61 6.04 10.52
C SER A 76 3.45 7.21 11.02
N GLU A 77 2.89 8.01 11.91
CA GLU A 77 3.57 9.07 12.66
C GLU A 77 3.26 8.97 14.15
N GLY A 78 4.31 9.06 14.99
CA GLY A 78 4.16 8.95 16.44
C GLY A 78 3.55 7.61 16.85
N THR A 79 2.58 7.67 17.76
CA THR A 79 1.83 6.49 18.22
C THR A 79 0.64 6.23 17.29
N PHE A 80 0.82 5.49 16.18
CA PHE A 80 -0.22 4.85 15.36
C PHE A 80 -1.06 5.68 14.41
N THR A 81 -0.89 6.97 14.31
CA THR A 81 -1.63 7.76 13.32
C THR A 81 -1.18 7.40 11.92
N ILE A 82 -2.08 6.88 11.08
CA ILE A 82 -1.76 6.70 9.66
C ILE A 82 -1.68 8.06 8.98
N ARG A 83 -0.67 8.24 8.14
CA ARG A 83 -0.38 9.53 7.52
C ARG A 83 -0.11 9.38 6.05
N VAL A 84 -0.75 10.23 5.26
CA VAL A 84 -0.38 10.50 3.87
C VAL A 84 0.30 11.85 3.77
N ASN A 85 1.45 11.90 3.16
CA ASN A 85 2.19 13.12 2.89
C ASN A 85 2.41 13.30 1.41
N TYR A 86 2.11 14.49 0.90
CA TYR A 86 2.62 14.97 -0.37
C TYR A 86 3.48 16.19 -0.10
N ILE A 87 4.66 16.24 -0.69
CA ILE A 87 5.48 17.45 -0.70
C ILE A 87 5.77 17.79 -2.15
N ILE A 88 5.33 18.99 -2.56
CA ILE A 88 5.54 19.56 -3.88
C ILE A 88 5.97 20.99 -3.65
N GLY A 89 7.23 21.26 -3.93
CA GLY A 89 7.83 22.56 -3.56
C GLY A 89 7.92 22.71 -2.04
N SER A 90 7.31 23.72 -1.46
CA SER A 90 7.55 24.08 -0.05
C SER A 90 6.49 23.59 0.94
N THR A 91 5.37 23.00 0.52
CA THR A 91 4.34 22.54 1.51
C THR A 91 3.23 21.68 0.91
N GLY A 92 2.85 20.64 1.64
CA GLY A 92 1.63 19.88 1.45
C GLY A 92 1.59 18.70 2.43
N TYR A 93 0.99 18.87 3.59
CA TYR A 93 0.82 17.77 4.55
C TYR A 93 -0.64 17.38 4.61
N PHE A 94 -0.91 16.09 4.42
CA PHE A 94 -2.19 15.48 4.78
C PHE A 94 -1.98 14.62 6.01
N TYR A 95 -2.58 14.99 7.10
CA TYR A 95 -2.63 14.15 8.29
C TYR A 95 -3.97 13.46 8.33
N VAL A 96 -3.93 12.19 8.64
CA VAL A 96 -5.12 11.42 8.94
C VAL A 96 -5.00 10.96 10.38
N ASP A 97 -6.01 11.25 11.16
CA ASP A 97 -6.13 10.76 12.51
C ASP A 97 -6.84 9.41 12.48
N GLY A 98 -6.11 8.34 12.75
CA GLY A 98 -6.64 6.97 12.76
C GLY A 98 -5.63 6.06 13.43
N ASP A 99 -6.02 5.44 14.51
CA ASP A 99 -5.14 4.55 15.26
C ASP A 99 -4.99 3.20 14.54
N LEU A 100 -3.76 2.88 14.13
CA LEU A 100 -3.40 1.50 13.76
C LEU A 100 -3.04 0.76 15.06
N ALA A 101 -3.88 -0.17 15.49
CA ALA A 101 -3.59 -0.97 16.67
C ALA A 101 -2.29 -1.77 16.50
N HIS A 102 -1.47 -1.84 17.57
CA HIS A 102 -0.24 -2.61 17.58
C HIS A 102 -0.51 -4.09 17.36
N SER A 103 0.36 -4.72 16.57
CA SER A 103 0.35 -6.17 16.35
C SER A 103 -0.96 -6.70 15.77
N GLU A 104 -1.78 -5.84 15.19
CA GLU A 104 -2.95 -6.20 14.40
C GLU A 104 -2.70 -5.94 12.91
N TRP A 105 -3.32 -6.74 12.05
CA TRP A 105 -3.29 -6.51 10.62
C TRP A 105 -4.29 -5.43 10.22
N HIS A 106 -3.84 -4.51 9.38
CA HIS A 106 -4.64 -3.45 8.80
C HIS A 106 -4.48 -3.42 7.29
N HIS A 107 -5.59 -3.35 6.58
CA HIS A 107 -5.60 -3.10 5.13
C HIS A 107 -5.62 -1.60 4.88
N ILE A 108 -4.65 -1.12 4.13
CA ILE A 108 -4.49 0.30 3.78
C ILE A 108 -4.70 0.45 2.29
N VAL A 109 -5.61 1.34 1.88
CA VAL A 109 -5.76 1.73 0.47
C VAL A 109 -5.61 3.24 0.37
N TRP A 110 -4.71 3.67 -0.50
CA TRP A 110 -4.50 5.07 -0.83
C TRP A 110 -4.73 5.28 -2.32
N ALA A 111 -5.85 5.93 -2.65
CA ALA A 111 -6.36 6.09 -4.00
C ALA A 111 -6.34 7.55 -4.43
N VAL A 112 -5.73 7.85 -5.57
CA VAL A 112 -5.48 9.20 -6.06
C VAL A 112 -6.07 9.37 -7.46
N ASP A 113 -6.79 10.48 -7.66
CA ASP A 113 -7.17 11.03 -8.96
C ASP A 113 -7.14 12.55 -8.90
N THR A 114 -6.01 13.15 -9.25
CA THR A 114 -5.88 14.61 -9.24
C THR A 114 -6.64 15.28 -10.36
N THR A 115 -7.20 14.54 -11.32
CA THR A 115 -8.02 15.09 -12.41
C THR A 115 -9.47 15.32 -12.01
N ASP A 116 -9.92 14.73 -10.88
CA ASP A 116 -11.29 14.93 -10.39
C ASP A 116 -11.57 16.42 -10.10
N SER A 117 -12.69 16.90 -10.60
CA SER A 117 -13.14 18.27 -10.37
C SER A 117 -13.45 18.55 -8.91
N THR A 118 -13.88 17.52 -8.16
CA THR A 118 -14.19 17.59 -6.73
C THR A 118 -12.93 17.37 -5.92
N GLN A 119 -12.46 18.41 -5.25
CA GLN A 119 -11.19 18.39 -4.53
C GLN A 119 -11.05 17.25 -3.52
N ASN A 120 -12.14 16.90 -2.82
CA ASN A 120 -12.14 15.84 -1.81
C ASN A 120 -11.91 14.45 -2.40
N ASN A 121 -12.20 14.25 -3.67
CA ASN A 121 -12.02 12.95 -4.35
C ASN A 121 -10.58 12.73 -4.83
N ARG A 122 -9.74 13.79 -4.90
CA ARG A 122 -8.40 13.69 -5.50
C ARG A 122 -7.42 12.84 -4.72
N SER A 123 -7.64 12.65 -3.43
CA SER A 123 -6.87 11.73 -2.60
C SER A 123 -7.77 11.16 -1.51
N ARG A 124 -7.91 9.85 -1.50
CA ARG A 124 -8.72 9.11 -0.53
C ARG A 124 -7.85 8.10 0.17
N LEU A 125 -8.01 7.98 1.47
CA LEU A 125 -7.34 7.01 2.29
C LEU A 125 -8.37 6.15 3.00
N TYR A 126 -8.14 4.85 3.00
CA TYR A 126 -9.01 3.88 3.66
C TYR A 126 -8.20 2.99 4.59
N VAL A 127 -8.81 2.63 5.71
CA VAL A 127 -8.29 1.63 6.66
C VAL A 127 -9.38 0.58 6.87
N ASN A 128 -9.08 -0.68 6.63
CA ASN A 128 -10.01 -1.80 6.77
C ASN A 128 -11.37 -1.51 6.11
N GLY A 129 -11.36 -1.07 4.85
CA GLY A 129 -12.54 -0.75 4.06
C GLY A 129 -13.21 0.59 4.37
N SER A 130 -12.89 1.25 5.48
CA SER A 130 -13.51 2.51 5.91
C SER A 130 -12.72 3.72 5.42
N GLU A 131 -13.39 4.66 4.74
CA GLU A 131 -12.76 5.92 4.31
C GLU A 131 -12.48 6.83 5.50
N ILE A 132 -11.26 7.34 5.58
CA ILE A 132 -10.85 8.32 6.57
C ILE A 132 -11.27 9.70 6.07
N THR A 133 -12.22 10.31 6.75
CA THR A 133 -12.82 11.62 6.37
C THR A 133 -12.41 12.77 7.28
N THR A 134 -11.79 12.49 8.42
CA THR A 134 -11.29 13.50 9.36
C THR A 134 -9.81 13.74 9.10
N TRP A 135 -9.45 14.98 8.77
CA TRP A 135 -8.10 15.38 8.42
C TRP A 135 -7.55 16.36 9.46
N ALA A 136 -6.36 16.12 9.96
CA ALA A 136 -5.71 17.05 10.91
C ALA A 136 -5.19 18.32 10.24
N ALA A 137 -4.92 18.28 8.92
CA ALA A 137 -4.56 19.44 8.11
C ALA A 137 -5.17 19.34 6.71
N ASP A 138 -5.91 20.36 6.29
CA ASP A 138 -6.71 20.35 5.05
C ASP A 138 -5.96 20.97 3.86
N ASN A 139 -4.78 20.46 3.54
CA ASN A 139 -4.08 20.83 2.31
C ASN A 139 -4.35 19.79 1.23
N LYS A 140 -5.36 20.02 0.40
CA LYS A 140 -5.81 19.09 -0.64
C LYS A 140 -5.02 19.25 -1.93
N LEU A 141 -4.87 18.14 -2.67
CA LEU A 141 -4.16 18.13 -3.95
C LEU A 141 -4.80 19.13 -4.94
N ALA A 142 -3.95 19.88 -5.65
CA ALA A 142 -4.39 20.71 -6.75
C ALA A 142 -4.92 19.85 -7.91
N ILE A 143 -5.80 20.41 -8.73
CA ILE A 143 -6.29 19.74 -9.93
C ILE A 143 -5.14 19.53 -10.93
N ASN A 144 -5.10 18.38 -11.58
CA ASN A 144 -4.09 17.97 -12.56
C ASN A 144 -2.65 18.00 -12.02
N LEU A 145 -2.49 17.82 -10.71
CA LEU A 145 -1.17 17.73 -10.08
C LEU A 145 -0.49 16.41 -10.44
N ASP A 146 0.73 16.48 -10.95
CA ASP A 146 1.59 15.31 -11.09
C ASP A 146 2.21 14.98 -9.72
N THR A 147 1.90 13.79 -9.19
CA THR A 147 2.45 13.33 -7.91
C THR A 147 3.86 12.72 -8.12
N GLY A 148 4.59 12.46 -7.02
CA GLY A 148 5.85 11.74 -7.10
C GLY A 148 5.69 10.24 -7.34
N VAL A 149 4.50 9.68 -7.07
CA VAL A 149 4.19 8.28 -7.37
C VAL A 149 4.02 8.11 -8.87
N ASN A 150 4.51 7.01 -9.41
CA ASN A 150 4.63 6.72 -10.84
C ASN A 150 5.55 7.68 -11.63
N ALA A 151 6.32 8.52 -10.98
CA ALA A 151 7.41 9.25 -11.65
C ALA A 151 8.58 8.30 -11.94
N ALA A 152 9.42 8.62 -12.94
CA ALA A 152 10.67 7.88 -13.21
C ALA A 152 11.74 8.23 -12.15
N HIS A 153 11.42 8.01 -10.90
CA HIS A 153 12.25 8.19 -9.72
C HIS A 153 12.14 6.96 -8.82
N GLU A 154 13.08 6.79 -7.92
CA GLU A 154 13.05 5.67 -6.99
C GLU A 154 11.81 5.71 -6.10
N HIS A 155 11.15 4.57 -6.00
CA HIS A 155 10.05 4.27 -5.07
C HIS A 155 10.58 3.36 -3.97
N GLN A 156 9.98 3.42 -2.78
CA GLN A 156 10.42 2.64 -1.64
C GLN A 156 9.24 2.05 -0.87
N ILE A 157 9.41 0.82 -0.41
CA ILE A 157 8.55 0.16 0.56
C ILE A 157 9.38 -0.04 1.82
N GLY A 158 8.86 0.44 2.95
CA GLY A 158 9.51 0.28 4.24
C GLY A 158 10.54 1.35 4.60
N GLU A 159 10.84 2.32 3.74
CA GLU A 159 11.78 3.41 3.99
C GLU A 159 11.28 4.74 3.45
N MET A 160 11.77 5.84 4.02
CA MET A 160 11.71 7.18 3.43
C MET A 160 13.10 7.59 2.96
N ALA A 161 13.31 7.65 1.65
CA ALA A 161 14.59 7.92 1.00
C ALA A 161 15.38 9.05 1.65
N GLY A 162 16.61 8.75 2.04
CA GLY A 162 17.54 9.72 2.64
C GLY A 162 17.19 10.20 4.06
N VAL A 163 16.09 9.67 4.65
CA VAL A 163 15.65 10.00 6.02
C VAL A 163 15.66 8.79 6.93
N GLY A 164 15.52 7.58 6.38
CA GLY A 164 15.24 6.36 7.12
C GLY A 164 13.73 6.20 7.36
N ASN A 165 13.24 6.38 8.59
CA ASN A 165 11.85 6.10 8.94
C ASN A 165 11.44 4.68 8.55
N TYR A 166 12.34 3.72 8.77
CA TYR A 166 12.16 2.33 8.41
C TYR A 166 10.94 1.73 9.08
N TRP A 167 10.18 0.92 8.31
CA TRP A 167 9.09 0.12 8.85
C TRP A 167 9.62 -0.89 9.88
N ASN A 168 8.79 -1.26 10.82
CA ASN A 168 9.10 -2.30 11.79
C ASN A 168 7.85 -3.15 11.99
N GLY A 169 7.76 -4.25 11.27
CA GLY A 169 6.58 -5.10 11.25
C GLY A 169 6.46 -5.94 10.00
N LEU A 170 5.25 -6.39 9.71
CA LEU A 170 4.94 -7.24 8.56
C LEU A 170 4.19 -6.46 7.48
N MET A 171 4.36 -6.89 6.24
CA MET A 171 3.64 -6.43 5.06
C MET A 171 3.21 -7.62 4.21
N ALA A 172 2.01 -7.57 3.61
CA ALA A 172 1.50 -8.62 2.73
C ALA A 172 0.63 -8.01 1.63
N GLU A 173 0.56 -8.68 0.47
CA GLU A 173 -0.26 -8.27 -0.67
C GLU A 173 -0.14 -6.80 -0.97
N MET A 174 1.06 -6.39 -1.38
CA MET A 174 1.36 -5.00 -1.71
C MET A 174 1.10 -4.76 -3.19
N HIS A 175 0.29 -3.76 -3.52
CA HIS A 175 -0.11 -3.45 -4.89
C HIS A 175 0.07 -1.97 -5.22
N LEU A 176 0.45 -1.69 -6.45
CA LEU A 176 0.22 -0.41 -7.10
C LEU A 176 -0.55 -0.64 -8.40
N VAL A 177 -1.66 0.05 -8.57
CA VAL A 177 -2.43 0.07 -9.82
C VAL A 177 -2.23 1.42 -10.48
N ASP A 178 -1.59 1.41 -11.66
CA ASP A 178 -1.31 2.59 -12.47
C ASP A 178 -2.51 2.93 -13.36
N GLY A 179 -2.96 4.18 -13.31
CA GLY A 179 -4.01 4.71 -14.17
C GLY A 179 -5.44 4.58 -13.66
N THR A 180 -5.67 4.03 -12.46
CA THR A 180 -7.03 3.84 -11.92
C THR A 180 -7.11 4.19 -10.44
N GLN A 181 -8.14 4.99 -10.06
CA GLN A 181 -8.51 5.23 -8.66
C GLN A 181 -9.54 4.17 -8.24
N LEU A 182 -9.14 3.26 -7.37
CA LEU A 182 -9.95 2.14 -6.88
C LEU A 182 -10.40 2.36 -5.43
N THR A 183 -11.43 1.63 -5.04
CA THR A 183 -11.87 1.52 -3.64
C THR A 183 -11.32 0.24 -3.00
N PRO A 184 -11.36 0.08 -1.67
CA PRO A 184 -10.92 -1.14 -0.99
C PRO A 184 -11.60 -2.43 -1.48
N ALA A 185 -12.82 -2.33 -2.00
CA ALA A 185 -13.57 -3.48 -2.52
C ALA A 185 -12.92 -4.15 -3.75
N ALA A 186 -11.88 -3.55 -4.33
CA ALA A 186 -11.07 -4.18 -5.38
C ALA A 186 -10.05 -5.21 -4.82
N PHE A 187 -9.72 -5.12 -3.52
CA PHE A 187 -8.63 -5.89 -2.90
C PHE A 187 -9.07 -6.69 -1.67
N ALA A 188 -10.23 -6.37 -1.10
CA ALA A 188 -10.72 -7.02 0.09
C ALA A 188 -12.23 -6.83 0.24
N GLU A 189 -12.88 -7.71 1.01
CA GLU A 189 -14.32 -7.68 1.30
C GLU A 189 -14.60 -8.00 2.76
N ASP A 190 -15.81 -7.68 3.21
CA ASP A 190 -16.29 -8.08 4.53
C ASP A 190 -16.92 -9.48 4.42
N GLU A 191 -16.33 -10.46 5.06
CA GLU A 191 -16.82 -11.82 5.13
C GLU A 191 -17.18 -12.13 6.59
N ASP A 192 -18.48 -12.18 6.86
CA ASP A 192 -19.04 -12.45 8.19
C ASP A 192 -18.49 -11.55 9.32
N GLY A 193 -18.26 -10.27 9.01
CA GLY A 193 -17.71 -9.29 9.95
C GLY A 193 -16.17 -9.28 10.06
N THR A 194 -15.49 -10.04 9.21
CA THR A 194 -14.05 -10.04 9.08
C THR A 194 -13.65 -9.42 7.74
N TRP A 195 -12.80 -8.39 7.78
CA TRP A 195 -12.23 -7.78 6.58
C TRP A 195 -11.14 -8.69 6.02
N THR A 196 -11.40 -9.30 4.84
CA THR A 196 -10.62 -10.39 4.24
C THR A 196 -10.10 -10.00 2.87
N ALA A 197 -8.90 -10.42 2.52
CA ALA A 197 -8.33 -10.17 1.20
C ALA A 197 -9.04 -10.99 0.11
N ILE A 198 -9.18 -10.35 -1.07
CA ILE A 198 -9.58 -11.03 -2.31
C ILE A 198 -8.53 -10.82 -3.39
N GLU A 199 -8.51 -11.69 -4.40
CA GLU A 199 -7.64 -11.53 -5.55
C GLU A 199 -8.04 -10.30 -6.38
N TYR A 200 -7.05 -9.46 -6.72
CA TYR A 200 -7.30 -8.35 -7.65
C TYR A 200 -7.22 -8.85 -9.09
N GLU A 201 -8.36 -8.85 -9.78
CA GLU A 201 -8.50 -9.35 -11.16
C GLU A 201 -8.38 -8.24 -12.23
N GLY A 202 -8.13 -6.99 -11.84
CA GLY A 202 -8.03 -5.86 -12.75
C GLY A 202 -6.66 -5.73 -13.42
N SER A 203 -6.54 -4.76 -14.32
CA SER A 203 -5.24 -4.41 -14.92
C SER A 203 -4.41 -3.57 -13.97
N TYR A 204 -3.13 -3.91 -13.83
CA TYR A 204 -2.17 -3.12 -13.05
C TYR A 204 -1.68 -1.86 -13.77
N GLY A 205 -1.95 -1.70 -15.09
CA GLY A 205 -1.37 -0.63 -15.90
C GLY A 205 0.12 -0.87 -16.17
N THR A 206 0.83 0.14 -16.71
CA THR A 206 2.22 -0.06 -17.17
C THR A 206 3.21 -0.15 -16.01
N ASN A 207 3.11 0.77 -15.05
CA ASN A 207 4.03 0.84 -13.90
C ASN A 207 3.46 0.18 -12.64
N GLY A 208 2.27 -0.43 -12.73
CA GLY A 208 1.68 -1.14 -11.59
C GLY A 208 2.40 -2.46 -11.31
N TRP A 209 2.31 -2.92 -10.09
CA TRP A 209 2.98 -4.12 -9.59
C TRP A 209 2.18 -4.79 -8.46
N HIS A 210 2.51 -6.07 -8.20
CA HIS A 210 1.96 -6.86 -7.10
C HIS A 210 3.06 -7.69 -6.44
N LEU A 211 3.28 -7.50 -5.14
CA LEU A 211 4.23 -8.27 -4.35
C LEU A 211 3.45 -9.16 -3.36
N ASP A 212 3.43 -10.47 -3.61
CA ASP A 212 2.75 -11.46 -2.78
C ASP A 212 3.67 -12.17 -1.78
N PHE A 213 4.99 -11.96 -1.90
CA PHE A 213 6.06 -12.51 -1.07
C PHE A 213 6.08 -14.05 -0.96
N LYS A 214 5.49 -14.76 -1.92
CA LYS A 214 5.45 -16.23 -1.90
C LYS A 214 6.79 -16.87 -2.25
N ASP A 215 7.55 -16.26 -3.15
CA ASP A 215 8.89 -16.72 -3.51
C ASP A 215 9.94 -16.13 -2.57
N ASN A 216 10.36 -16.91 -1.57
CA ASN A 216 11.40 -16.47 -0.64
C ASN A 216 12.82 -16.46 -1.23
N SER A 217 13.00 -16.92 -2.46
CA SER A 217 14.25 -16.79 -3.22
C SER A 217 14.30 -15.51 -4.07
N ASP A 218 13.12 -14.90 -4.31
CA ASP A 218 12.97 -13.63 -5.02
C ASP A 218 11.91 -12.73 -4.33
N ILE A 219 12.31 -12.14 -3.21
CA ILE A 219 11.42 -11.38 -2.30
C ILE A 219 10.75 -10.20 -3.02
N GLY A 220 11.40 -9.65 -4.03
CA GLY A 220 10.93 -8.49 -4.78
C GLY A 220 10.17 -8.82 -6.05
N ALA A 221 9.89 -10.09 -6.35
CA ALA A 221 9.24 -10.51 -7.58
C ALA A 221 7.86 -9.85 -7.76
N ASP A 222 7.64 -9.22 -8.90
CA ASP A 222 6.35 -8.69 -9.33
C ASP A 222 5.50 -9.78 -9.99
N VAL A 223 4.43 -10.19 -9.33
CA VAL A 223 3.50 -11.20 -9.85
C VAL A 223 2.32 -10.63 -10.64
N SER A 224 2.29 -9.31 -10.89
CA SER A 224 1.26 -8.67 -11.73
C SER A 224 1.32 -9.05 -13.20
N GLY A 225 2.47 -9.55 -13.64
CA GLY A 225 2.77 -9.86 -15.04
C GLY A 225 3.45 -8.72 -15.81
N ASN A 226 3.69 -7.57 -15.18
CA ASN A 226 4.39 -6.43 -15.80
C ASN A 226 5.92 -6.55 -15.74
N GLY A 227 6.47 -7.31 -14.76
CA GLY A 227 7.90 -7.46 -14.54
C GLY A 227 8.52 -6.22 -13.87
N ASN A 228 7.75 -5.49 -13.06
CA ASN A 228 8.20 -4.35 -12.26
C ASN A 228 8.77 -4.83 -10.93
N ASP A 229 9.84 -5.64 -10.99
CA ASP A 229 10.45 -6.26 -9.81
C ASP A 229 11.11 -5.24 -8.90
N TRP A 230 11.04 -5.50 -7.60
CA TRP A 230 11.62 -4.67 -6.55
C TRP A 230 12.94 -5.24 -6.05
N ALA A 231 13.93 -4.39 -5.83
CA ALA A 231 15.22 -4.78 -5.31
C ALA A 231 15.19 -4.83 -3.76
N PRO A 232 15.37 -6.02 -3.14
CA PRO A 232 15.43 -6.14 -1.69
C PRO A 232 16.73 -5.55 -1.14
N GLN A 233 16.60 -4.77 -0.06
CA GLN A 233 17.72 -4.16 0.67
C GLN A 233 17.75 -4.70 2.10
N ASN A 234 18.87 -5.33 2.49
CA ASN A 234 19.05 -5.93 3.82
C ASN A 234 17.94 -6.95 4.18
N LEU A 235 17.47 -7.69 3.21
CA LEU A 235 16.45 -8.72 3.32
C LEU A 235 17.02 -10.07 2.91
N ALA A 236 16.55 -11.14 3.55
CA ALA A 236 16.92 -12.51 3.26
C ALA A 236 15.68 -13.42 3.27
N SER A 237 15.80 -14.65 2.78
CA SER A 237 14.69 -15.61 2.73
C SER A 237 14.02 -15.87 4.09
N GLY A 238 14.76 -15.68 5.20
CA GLY A 238 14.23 -15.80 6.55
C GLY A 238 13.28 -14.67 6.97
N ASP A 239 13.19 -13.60 6.20
CA ASP A 239 12.29 -12.46 6.46
C ASP A 239 10.88 -12.68 5.88
N VAL A 240 10.70 -13.68 5.02
CA VAL A 240 9.38 -14.18 4.63
C VAL A 240 8.77 -14.99 5.76
N LYS A 241 7.53 -14.62 6.16
CA LYS A 241 6.81 -15.15 7.33
C LYS A 241 5.45 -15.75 6.92
N THR A 242 4.91 -16.56 7.83
CA THR A 242 3.57 -17.16 7.72
C THR A 242 2.54 -16.53 8.65
N ASP A 243 2.91 -15.45 9.37
CA ASP A 243 1.95 -14.57 10.06
C ASP A 243 1.32 -13.67 9.00
N VAL A 244 0.05 -13.89 8.69
CA VAL A 244 -0.67 -13.25 7.58
C VAL A 244 -1.97 -12.62 8.06
N PRO A 245 -2.59 -11.73 7.28
CA PRO A 245 -3.90 -11.17 7.56
C PRO A 245 -4.96 -12.23 7.83
N PRO A 246 -6.02 -11.89 8.59
CA PRO A 246 -7.10 -12.83 8.88
C PRO A 246 -7.76 -13.33 7.60
N PHE A 247 -8.17 -14.58 7.63
CA PHE A 247 -8.86 -15.26 6.55
C PHE A 247 -10.03 -16.06 7.15
N VAL A 248 -11.22 -15.92 6.57
CA VAL A 248 -12.38 -16.75 6.89
C VAL A 248 -12.38 -17.90 5.90
N GLY A 249 -11.86 -19.04 6.31
CA GLY A 249 -11.94 -20.27 5.53
C GLY A 249 -13.22 -21.05 5.88
N ASP A 250 -13.77 -21.78 4.91
CA ASP A 250 -14.89 -22.72 5.09
C ASP A 250 -14.54 -23.86 6.08
#